data_cb92c0ea3e5f04b35985108ec2670344
#
_entry.id   cb92c0ea3e5f04b35985108ec2670344
#
_cell.length_a   1.000
_cell.length_b   1.000
_cell.length_c   1.000
_cell.angle_alpha   90.00
_cell.angle_beta   90.00
_cell.angle_gamma   90.00
#
_symmetry.space_group_name_H-M   'P 1'
#
loop_
_entity.id
_entity.type
_entity.pdbx_description
1 polymer ?
#
loop_
_entity_poly.entity_id
_entity_poly.type
_entity_poly.pdbx_seq_one_letter_code
_entity_poly.pdbx_strand_id
1 'polypeptide(L)'
;RHIFEPTVSYNYRPNPTVLRTKLQPFDAIDAIDKQNVIHYNFENKFQTKERAADGSLSTREIARIIPFFDTDLHTGRLRNAGMRMELRPYGWLGIEGDSMLDAESRHVDTTNLDFYLEKGPVRLAIGQRYVRDESSQLTAEIRWKLTQDLDVKFYERYEFETNDSKEFEVML
;
A
#
# COMPACT_ATOMS: atom_id res chain seq x y z
N ARG A 1 3.86 0.58 23.83
CA ARG A 1 2.86 1.65 23.79
C ARG A 1 1.95 1.45 22.60
N HIS A 2 0.63 1.61 22.78
CA HIS A 2 -0.36 1.70 21.71
C HIS A 2 -0.87 3.14 21.64
N ILE A 3 -0.94 3.68 20.41
CA ILE A 3 -1.51 4.99 20.11
C ILE A 3 -2.65 4.76 19.13
N PHE A 4 -3.82 5.31 19.43
CA PHE A 4 -5.00 5.25 18.57
C PHE A 4 -5.39 6.67 18.15
N GLU A 5 -5.43 6.90 16.84
CA GLU A 5 -5.72 8.21 16.25
C GLU A 5 -6.85 8.08 15.23
N PRO A 6 -8.12 8.26 15.66
CA PRO A 6 -9.24 8.27 14.73
C PRO A 6 -9.28 9.62 13.99
N THR A 7 -9.56 9.56 12.69
CA THR A 7 -9.75 10.75 11.85
C THR A 7 -11.01 10.60 11.02
N VAL A 8 -11.76 11.68 10.90
CA VAL A 8 -12.93 11.79 10.04
C VAL A 8 -12.71 12.94 9.08
N SER A 9 -12.86 12.70 7.79
CA SER A 9 -12.80 13.75 6.76
C SER A 9 -14.02 13.71 5.87
N TYR A 10 -14.45 14.88 5.44
CA TYR A 10 -15.55 15.08 4.52
C TYR A 10 -15.03 15.58 3.19
N ASN A 11 -15.38 14.88 2.12
CA ASN A 11 -14.98 15.21 0.75
C ASN A 11 -16.23 15.48 -0.09
N TYR A 12 -16.33 16.71 -0.57
CA TYR A 12 -17.39 17.13 -1.47
C TYR A 12 -16.82 17.63 -2.79
N ARG A 13 -17.32 17.10 -3.88
CA ARG A 13 -17.08 17.57 -5.23
C ARG A 13 -18.42 17.64 -5.98
N PRO A 14 -18.81 18.82 -6.50
CA PRO A 14 -20.05 18.94 -7.28
C PRO A 14 -19.94 18.17 -8.61
N ASN A 15 -21.06 18.00 -9.28
CA ASN A 15 -21.04 17.45 -10.62
C ASN A 15 -20.12 18.28 -11.52
N PRO A 16 -19.25 17.64 -12.31
CA PRO A 16 -18.47 18.35 -13.33
C PRO A 16 -19.42 19.03 -14.33
N THR A 17 -19.09 20.25 -14.73
CA THR A 17 -19.83 21.00 -15.76
C THR A 17 -19.53 20.52 -17.17
N VAL A 18 -18.46 19.72 -17.32
CA VAL A 18 -18.03 19.12 -18.59
C VAL A 18 -18.36 17.64 -18.57
N LEU A 19 -18.99 17.15 -19.65
CA LEU A 19 -19.29 15.73 -19.82
C LEU A 19 -17.98 14.91 -19.81
N ARG A 20 -17.99 13.79 -19.09
CA ARG A 20 -16.84 12.86 -18.98
C ARG A 20 -16.30 12.43 -20.36
N THR A 21 -17.15 12.28 -21.35
CA THR A 21 -16.77 11.92 -22.73
C THR A 21 -15.94 12.99 -23.44
N LYS A 22 -15.91 14.23 -22.91
CA LYS A 22 -15.10 15.33 -23.43
C LYS A 22 -13.76 15.51 -22.70
N LEU A 23 -13.59 14.80 -21.59
CA LEU A 23 -12.36 14.76 -20.83
C LEU A 23 -11.54 13.58 -21.35
N GLN A 24 -10.26 13.76 -21.53
CA GLN A 24 -9.31 12.69 -21.85
C GLN A 24 -8.51 12.38 -20.55
N PRO A 25 -9.04 11.55 -19.64
CA PRO A 25 -8.29 11.16 -18.46
C PRO A 25 -7.12 10.28 -18.89
N PHE A 26 -5.93 10.57 -18.39
CA PHE A 26 -4.76 9.72 -18.58
C PHE A 26 -4.83 8.43 -17.74
N ASP A 27 -5.50 8.52 -16.58
CA ASP A 27 -5.71 7.39 -15.68
C ASP A 27 -7.03 7.53 -14.87
N ALA A 28 -7.29 6.57 -13.99
CA ALA A 28 -8.46 6.57 -13.13
C ALA A 28 -8.46 7.72 -12.10
N ILE A 29 -7.29 8.29 -11.77
CA ILE A 29 -7.15 9.39 -10.81
C ILE A 29 -7.67 10.70 -11.42
N ASP A 30 -7.54 10.86 -12.74
CA ASP A 30 -8.02 12.02 -13.48
C ASP A 30 -9.55 12.01 -13.70
N ALA A 31 -10.22 10.90 -13.35
CA ALA A 31 -11.66 10.78 -13.46
C ALA A 31 -12.36 11.70 -12.44
N ILE A 32 -12.79 12.88 -12.91
CA ILE A 32 -13.50 13.87 -12.09
C ILE A 32 -14.98 13.48 -12.04
N ASP A 33 -15.36 12.73 -11.01
CA ASP A 33 -16.75 12.40 -10.73
C ASP A 33 -17.29 13.19 -9.53
N LYS A 34 -18.63 13.31 -9.48
CA LYS A 34 -19.32 13.82 -8.29
C LYS A 34 -18.91 13.02 -7.06
N GLN A 35 -18.58 13.71 -5.99
CA GLN A 35 -18.22 13.08 -4.73
C GLN A 35 -18.92 13.77 -3.57
N ASN A 36 -19.45 12.97 -2.65
CA ASN A 36 -20.05 13.43 -1.40
C ASN A 36 -19.87 12.32 -0.37
N VAL A 37 -18.67 12.25 0.21
CA VAL A 37 -18.19 11.11 0.98
C VAL A 37 -17.64 11.54 2.32
N ILE A 38 -17.98 10.81 3.37
CA ILE A 38 -17.27 10.84 4.65
C ILE A 38 -16.30 9.68 4.67
N HIS A 39 -15.04 9.99 4.91
CA HIS A 39 -13.96 9.02 5.07
C HIS A 39 -13.58 8.92 6.55
N TYR A 40 -13.57 7.70 7.06
CA TYR A 40 -13.20 7.34 8.43
C TYR A 40 -11.90 6.56 8.42
N ASN A 41 -10.94 6.99 9.21
CA ASN A 41 -9.64 6.36 9.39
C ASN A 41 -9.44 6.05 10.87
N PHE A 42 -8.90 4.87 11.19
CA PHE A 42 -8.60 4.44 12.55
C PHE A 42 -7.15 4.00 12.64
N GLU A 43 -6.25 4.96 12.78
CA GLU A 43 -4.83 4.66 12.85
C GLU A 43 -4.44 4.07 14.20
N ASN A 44 -3.83 2.89 14.19
CA ASN A 44 -3.29 2.20 15.34
C ASN A 44 -1.78 2.06 15.19
N LYS A 45 -1.01 2.70 16.08
CA LYS A 45 0.45 2.64 16.13
C LYS A 45 0.90 1.84 17.34
N PHE A 46 1.69 0.81 17.11
CA PHE A 46 2.29 -0.01 18.16
C PHE A 46 3.79 0.28 18.23
N GLN A 47 4.23 0.69 19.41
CA GLN A 47 5.61 1.12 19.64
C GLN A 47 6.26 0.31 20.75
N THR A 48 7.54 0.01 20.58
CA THR A 48 8.42 -0.56 21.60
C THR A 48 9.54 0.40 21.96
N LYS A 49 10.17 0.18 23.10
CA LYS A 49 11.44 0.84 23.45
C LYS A 49 12.58 -0.06 23.04
N GLU A 50 13.57 0.52 22.40
CA GLU A 50 14.80 -0.12 22.00
C GLU A 50 15.98 0.58 22.67
N ARG A 51 16.92 -0.20 23.19
CA ARG A 51 18.13 0.35 23.81
C ARG A 51 19.23 0.38 22.77
N ALA A 52 19.77 1.56 22.52
CA ALA A 52 20.94 1.74 21.67
C ALA A 52 22.23 1.26 22.37
N ALA A 53 23.31 1.10 21.60
CA ALA A 53 24.59 0.62 22.11
C ALA A 53 25.22 1.57 23.19
N ASP A 54 24.87 2.85 23.14
CA ASP A 54 25.28 3.86 24.12
C ASP A 54 24.42 3.86 25.41
N GLY A 55 23.44 2.94 25.49
CA GLY A 55 22.54 2.82 26.63
C GLY A 55 21.30 3.72 26.55
N SER A 56 21.21 4.63 25.60
CA SER A 56 20.03 5.47 25.37
C SER A 56 18.80 4.64 24.97
N LEU A 57 17.61 5.14 25.31
CA LEU A 57 16.34 4.52 24.95
C LEU A 57 15.70 5.32 23.82
N SER A 58 15.49 4.68 22.68
CA SER A 58 14.69 5.20 21.57
C SER A 58 13.34 4.50 21.48
N THR A 59 12.36 5.17 20.87
CA THR A 59 11.06 4.57 20.58
C THR A 59 11.08 4.11 19.12
N ARG A 60 10.75 2.83 18.89
CA ARG A 60 10.60 2.27 17.55
C ARG A 60 9.15 1.84 17.32
N GLU A 61 8.59 2.22 16.19
CA GLU A 61 7.30 1.71 15.73
C GLU A 61 7.50 0.31 15.14
N ILE A 62 6.71 -0.65 15.63
CA ILE A 62 6.78 -2.06 15.22
C ILE A 62 5.61 -2.46 14.36
N ALA A 63 4.50 -1.74 14.47
CA ALA A 63 3.32 -1.94 13.63
C ALA A 63 2.50 -0.66 13.53
N ARG A 64 1.95 -0.43 12.35
CA ARG A 64 0.93 0.57 12.04
C ARG A 64 -0.19 -0.11 11.27
N ILE A 65 -1.41 -0.02 11.75
CA ILE A 65 -2.58 -0.65 11.14
C ILE A 65 -3.68 0.40 11.06
N ILE A 66 -4.18 0.64 9.85
CA ILE A 66 -5.13 1.70 9.55
C ILE A 66 -6.33 1.09 8.82
N PRO A 67 -7.32 0.53 9.52
CA PRO A 67 -8.61 0.25 8.90
C PRO A 67 -9.31 1.58 8.57
N PHE A 68 -9.97 1.59 7.42
CA PHE A 68 -10.73 2.74 6.96
C PHE A 68 -12.03 2.31 6.27
N PHE A 69 -12.98 3.25 6.16
CA PHE A 69 -14.17 3.07 5.34
C PHE A 69 -14.74 4.41 4.88
N ASP A 70 -15.46 4.34 3.75
CA ASP A 70 -16.09 5.46 3.09
C ASP A 70 -17.60 5.30 3.09
N THR A 71 -18.31 6.37 3.50
CA THR A 71 -19.77 6.43 3.40
C THR A 71 -20.18 7.46 2.35
N ASP A 72 -20.94 7.04 1.36
CA ASP A 72 -21.53 7.93 0.37
C ASP A 72 -22.78 8.60 0.97
N LEU A 73 -22.76 9.93 1.09
CA LEU A 73 -23.87 10.69 1.65
C LEU A 73 -25.07 10.87 0.70
N HIS A 74 -24.92 10.57 -0.60
CA HIS A 74 -26.07 10.57 -1.51
C HIS A 74 -26.93 9.34 -1.32
N THR A 75 -26.30 8.19 -1.09
CA THR A 75 -26.99 6.91 -0.94
C THR A 75 -27.18 6.53 0.52
N GLY A 76 -26.42 7.13 1.43
CA GLY A 76 -26.33 6.74 2.84
C GLY A 76 -25.68 5.36 3.05
N ARG A 77 -24.98 4.84 2.04
CA ARG A 77 -24.40 3.49 2.07
C ARG A 77 -22.89 3.53 2.25
N LEU A 78 -22.37 2.44 2.80
CA LEU A 78 -20.94 2.15 2.78
C LEU A 78 -20.51 1.92 1.33
N ARG A 79 -19.50 2.68 0.87
CA ARG A 79 -18.96 2.60 -0.49
C ARG A 79 -17.78 1.65 -0.52
N ASN A 80 -16.74 1.97 0.25
CA ASN A 80 -15.50 1.20 0.33
C ASN A 80 -15.16 0.92 1.79
N ALA A 81 -14.48 -0.18 2.03
CA ALA A 81 -13.79 -0.46 3.27
C ALA A 81 -12.40 -1.01 2.95
N GLY A 82 -11.45 -0.81 3.82
CA GLY A 82 -10.13 -1.32 3.58
C GLY A 82 -9.22 -1.22 4.79
N MET A 83 -7.98 -1.59 4.57
CA MET A 83 -6.94 -1.57 5.57
C MET A 83 -5.60 -1.28 4.93
N ARG A 84 -4.80 -0.43 5.58
CA ARG A 84 -3.37 -0.26 5.30
C ARG A 84 -2.59 -0.77 6.50
N MET A 85 -1.48 -1.42 6.27
CA MET A 85 -0.63 -1.94 7.33
C MET A 85 0.86 -1.81 7.00
N GLU A 86 1.63 -1.51 8.03
CA GLU A 86 3.08 -1.59 8.06
C GLU A 86 3.48 -2.37 9.30
N LEU A 87 4.23 -3.44 9.13
CA LEU A 87 4.74 -4.26 10.23
C LEU A 87 6.25 -4.33 10.13
N ARG A 88 6.95 -3.90 11.16
CA ARG A 88 8.41 -3.93 11.28
C ARG A 88 8.81 -4.52 12.63
N PRO A 89 8.51 -5.82 12.87
CA PRO A 89 8.76 -6.46 14.16
C PRO A 89 10.25 -6.45 14.52
N TYR A 90 11.09 -6.52 13.50
CA TYR A 90 12.55 -6.42 13.63
C TYR A 90 13.10 -5.39 12.65
N GLY A 91 14.30 -4.86 12.90
CA GLY A 91 14.93 -3.88 12.01
C GLY A 91 15.30 -4.43 10.61
N TRP A 92 15.31 -5.75 10.47
CA TRP A 92 15.68 -6.45 9.23
C TRP A 92 14.48 -7.08 8.50
N LEU A 93 13.27 -6.97 9.04
CA LEU A 93 12.06 -7.57 8.50
C LEU A 93 10.94 -6.54 8.42
N GLY A 94 10.33 -6.40 7.26
CA GLY A 94 9.16 -5.57 7.04
C GLY A 94 8.10 -6.25 6.19
N ILE A 95 6.86 -5.92 6.49
CA ILE A 95 5.67 -6.28 5.72
C ILE A 95 4.86 -5.00 5.57
N GLU A 96 4.55 -4.63 4.35
CA GLU A 96 3.73 -3.46 4.04
C GLU A 96 2.59 -3.89 3.12
N GLY A 97 1.42 -3.33 3.30
CA GLY A 97 0.32 -3.66 2.42
C GLY A 97 -0.91 -2.80 2.62
N ASP A 98 -1.75 -2.84 1.60
CA ASP A 98 -3.08 -2.26 1.61
C ASP A 98 -4.06 -3.15 0.86
N SER A 99 -5.31 -3.07 1.25
CA SER A 99 -6.40 -3.73 0.57
C SER A 99 -7.65 -2.86 0.63
N MET A 100 -8.41 -2.85 -0.46
CA MET A 100 -9.68 -2.16 -0.59
C MET A 100 -10.76 -3.11 -1.06
N LEU A 101 -11.90 -3.05 -0.41
CA LEU A 101 -13.10 -3.81 -0.69
C LEU A 101 -14.20 -2.82 -1.11
N ASP A 102 -14.84 -3.11 -2.22
CA ASP A 102 -16.11 -2.49 -2.59
C ASP A 102 -17.22 -3.09 -1.71
N ALA A 103 -17.85 -2.25 -0.88
CA ALA A 103 -18.86 -2.72 0.06
C ALA A 103 -20.21 -3.08 -0.59
N GLU A 104 -20.49 -2.58 -1.79
CA GLU A 104 -21.72 -2.88 -2.52
C GLU A 104 -21.61 -4.27 -3.20
N SER A 105 -20.54 -4.50 -3.93
CA SER A 105 -20.29 -5.78 -4.60
C SER A 105 -19.75 -6.87 -3.66
N ARG A 106 -19.22 -6.47 -2.49
CA ARG A 106 -18.53 -7.34 -1.52
C ARG A 106 -17.32 -8.07 -2.09
N HIS A 107 -16.66 -7.45 -3.05
CA HIS A 107 -15.45 -7.99 -3.65
C HIS A 107 -14.24 -7.13 -3.27
N VAL A 108 -13.08 -7.77 -3.20
CA VAL A 108 -11.81 -7.05 -3.08
C VAL A 108 -11.50 -6.43 -4.44
N ASP A 109 -11.31 -5.11 -4.48
CA ASP A 109 -10.96 -4.38 -5.69
C ASP A 109 -9.45 -4.34 -5.90
N THR A 110 -8.73 -4.05 -4.82
CA THR A 110 -7.27 -3.97 -4.87
C THR A 110 -6.65 -4.61 -3.64
N THR A 111 -5.49 -5.22 -3.83
CA THR A 111 -4.62 -5.69 -2.75
C THR A 111 -3.18 -5.53 -3.17
N ASN A 112 -2.40 -4.83 -2.35
CA ASN A 112 -0.96 -4.72 -2.48
C ASN A 112 -0.33 -5.29 -1.20
N LEU A 113 0.66 -6.15 -1.36
CA LEU A 113 1.38 -6.73 -0.23
C LEU A 113 2.85 -6.84 -0.59
N ASP A 114 3.70 -6.27 0.25
CA ASP A 114 5.14 -6.34 0.16
C ASP A 114 5.73 -6.98 1.40
N PHE A 115 6.59 -7.91 1.19
CA PHE A 115 7.42 -8.52 2.21
C PHE A 115 8.88 -8.26 1.87
N TYR A 116 9.65 -7.77 2.81
CA TYR A 116 11.08 -7.58 2.60
C TYR A 116 11.90 -8.00 3.81
N LEU A 117 13.07 -8.51 3.51
CA LEU A 117 14.07 -8.92 4.47
C LEU A 117 15.40 -8.26 4.08
N GLU A 118 16.00 -7.54 5.03
CA GLU A 118 17.30 -6.88 4.82
C GLU A 118 18.24 -7.25 5.97
N LYS A 119 19.27 -8.01 5.67
CA LYS A 119 20.25 -8.42 6.68
C LYS A 119 21.66 -8.37 6.11
N GLY A 120 22.49 -7.53 6.71
CA GLY A 120 23.85 -7.30 6.25
C GLY A 120 23.88 -6.74 4.82
N PRO A 121 24.63 -7.37 3.89
CA PRO A 121 24.74 -6.86 2.53
C PRO A 121 23.59 -7.30 1.60
N VAL A 122 22.64 -8.10 2.09
CA VAL A 122 21.58 -8.71 1.26
C VAL A 122 20.23 -8.14 1.61
N ARG A 123 19.48 -7.73 0.57
CA ARG A 123 18.05 -7.44 0.63
C ARG A 123 17.29 -8.39 -0.29
N LEU A 124 16.23 -8.97 0.22
CA LEU A 124 15.25 -9.75 -0.53
C LEU A 124 13.90 -9.05 -0.38
N ALA A 125 13.16 -8.93 -1.47
CA ALA A 125 11.80 -8.45 -1.42
C ALA A 125 10.92 -9.30 -2.34
N ILE A 126 9.68 -9.49 -1.91
CA ILE A 126 8.62 -10.13 -2.69
C ILE A 126 7.36 -9.28 -2.54
N GLY A 127 6.69 -9.01 -3.64
CA GLY A 127 5.49 -8.18 -3.64
C GLY A 127 4.40 -8.79 -4.48
N GLN A 128 3.16 -8.65 -4.04
CA GLN A 128 1.96 -8.96 -4.81
C GLN A 128 1.18 -7.68 -5.08
N ARG A 129 0.67 -7.53 -6.29
CA ARG A 129 -0.24 -6.47 -6.72
C ARG A 129 -1.44 -7.12 -7.38
N TYR A 130 -2.61 -6.80 -6.89
CA TYR A 130 -3.87 -7.30 -7.42
C TYR A 130 -4.83 -6.14 -7.67
N VAL A 131 -5.38 -6.08 -8.88
CA VAL A 131 -6.49 -5.21 -9.26
C VAL A 131 -7.53 -6.10 -9.91
N ARG A 132 -8.74 -6.09 -9.36
CA ARG A 132 -9.82 -6.97 -9.80
C ARG A 132 -10.10 -6.78 -11.31
N ASP A 133 -10.22 -7.89 -12.03
CA ASP A 133 -10.52 -7.97 -13.46
C ASP A 133 -9.50 -7.26 -14.37
N GLU A 134 -8.35 -6.81 -13.83
CA GLU A 134 -7.34 -6.09 -14.59
C GLU A 134 -5.96 -6.74 -14.50
N SER A 135 -5.49 -7.08 -13.28
CA SER A 135 -4.08 -7.46 -13.09
C SER A 135 -3.85 -8.27 -11.81
N SER A 136 -3.00 -9.27 -11.91
CA SER A 136 -2.48 -10.02 -10.76
C SER A 136 -0.99 -10.25 -10.94
N GLN A 137 -0.16 -9.47 -10.24
CA GLN A 137 1.28 -9.44 -10.42
C GLN A 137 2.02 -9.95 -9.19
N LEU A 138 3.15 -10.60 -9.45
CA LEU A 138 4.17 -10.93 -8.47
C LEU A 138 5.44 -10.17 -8.83
N THR A 139 6.05 -9.51 -7.86
CA THR A 139 7.37 -8.90 -7.98
C THR A 139 8.37 -9.63 -7.08
N ALA A 140 9.59 -9.79 -7.54
CA ALA A 140 10.69 -10.34 -6.76
C ALA A 140 11.94 -9.49 -6.95
N GLU A 141 12.62 -9.14 -5.87
CA GLU A 141 13.88 -8.40 -5.89
C GLU A 141 14.91 -9.09 -5.01
N ILE A 142 16.11 -9.21 -5.54
CA ILE A 142 17.30 -9.57 -4.78
C ILE A 142 18.32 -8.47 -5.02
N ARG A 143 18.77 -7.83 -3.95
CA ARG A 143 19.87 -6.87 -3.99
C ARG A 143 21.00 -7.37 -3.10
N TRP A 144 22.21 -7.32 -3.61
CA TRP A 144 23.42 -7.75 -2.90
C TRP A 144 24.54 -6.73 -3.04
N LYS A 145 24.90 -6.09 -1.94
CA LYS A 145 26.04 -5.17 -1.86
C LYS A 145 27.31 -5.99 -1.71
N LEU A 146 28.03 -6.19 -2.82
CA LEU A 146 29.26 -6.99 -2.88
C LEU A 146 30.46 -6.22 -2.28
N THR A 147 30.58 -4.92 -2.57
CA THR A 147 31.62 -4.04 -2.04
C THR A 147 31.00 -2.69 -1.65
N GLN A 148 31.83 -1.70 -1.26
CA GLN A 148 31.32 -0.34 -0.99
C GLN A 148 30.78 0.34 -2.26
N ASP A 149 31.35 0.00 -3.43
CA ASP A 149 31.10 0.63 -4.72
C ASP A 149 30.35 -0.29 -5.71
N LEU A 150 30.08 -1.55 -5.35
CA LEU A 150 29.43 -2.53 -6.21
C LEU A 150 28.18 -3.10 -5.55
N ASP A 151 27.03 -2.83 -6.16
CA ASP A 151 25.72 -3.33 -5.77
C ASP A 151 25.09 -4.09 -6.94
N VAL A 152 24.65 -5.31 -6.73
CA VAL A 152 24.01 -6.14 -7.75
C VAL A 152 22.52 -6.26 -7.41
N LYS A 153 21.67 -5.91 -8.36
CA LYS A 153 20.21 -6.02 -8.21
C LYS A 153 19.67 -6.91 -9.33
N PHE A 154 18.83 -7.87 -8.94
CA PHE A 154 17.94 -8.62 -9.82
C PHE A 154 16.52 -8.26 -9.45
N TYR A 155 15.71 -7.98 -10.46
CA TYR A 155 14.30 -7.66 -10.28
C TYR A 155 13.49 -8.34 -11.37
N GLU A 156 12.33 -8.90 -10.99
CA GLU A 156 11.36 -9.47 -11.92
C GLU A 156 9.94 -9.10 -11.53
N ARG A 157 9.11 -8.83 -12.54
CA ARG A 157 7.68 -8.64 -12.41
C ARG A 157 6.95 -9.56 -13.37
N TYR A 158 6.17 -10.46 -12.80
CA TYR A 158 5.39 -11.44 -13.52
C TYR A 158 3.89 -11.14 -13.41
N GLU A 159 3.17 -11.22 -14.54
CA GLU A 159 1.73 -11.00 -14.62
C GLU A 159 1.03 -12.35 -14.86
N PHE A 160 0.14 -12.72 -13.92
CA PHE A 160 -0.57 -14.00 -13.99
C PHE A 160 -1.71 -14.00 -15.00
N GLU A 161 -2.40 -12.85 -15.22
CA GLU A 161 -3.52 -12.77 -16.17
C GLU A 161 -3.07 -13.02 -17.62
N THR A 162 -1.90 -12.53 -17.97
CA THR A 162 -1.32 -12.72 -19.30
C THR A 162 -0.28 -13.84 -19.36
N ASN A 163 0.08 -14.40 -18.21
CA ASN A 163 1.10 -15.43 -18.03
C ASN A 163 2.44 -15.03 -18.66
N ASP A 164 2.92 -13.83 -18.34
CA ASP A 164 4.02 -13.17 -19.00
C ASP A 164 4.90 -12.39 -18.00
N SER A 165 6.23 -12.41 -18.23
CA SER A 165 7.18 -11.55 -17.52
C SER A 165 7.11 -10.15 -18.13
N LYS A 166 6.69 -9.18 -17.35
CA LYS A 166 6.52 -7.78 -17.80
C LYS A 166 7.81 -6.98 -17.69
N GLU A 167 8.67 -7.39 -16.78
CA GLU A 167 9.90 -6.66 -16.51
C GLU A 167 10.94 -7.58 -15.89
N PHE A 168 12.13 -7.54 -16.45
CA PHE A 168 13.29 -8.21 -15.90
C PHE A 168 14.48 -7.26 -15.96
N GLU A 169 15.09 -6.99 -14.81
CA GLU A 169 16.23 -6.08 -14.71
C GLU A 169 17.39 -6.74 -14.01
N VAL A 170 18.58 -6.47 -14.51
CA VAL A 170 19.85 -6.73 -13.84
C VAL A 170 20.64 -5.43 -13.82
N MET A 171 20.98 -4.97 -12.64
CA MET A 171 21.78 -3.75 -12.45
C MET A 171 23.07 -4.10 -11.69
N LEU A 172 24.15 -3.38 -12.00
CA LEU A 172 25.48 -3.48 -11.40
C LEU A 172 25.91 -2.15 -10.87
#